data_21e8bcb8ed146551b1288c465d415691
#
_entry.id   21e8bcb8ed146551b1288c465d415691
#
_cell.length_a   1.000
_cell.length_b   1.000
_cell.length_c   1.000
_cell.angle_alpha   90.00
_cell.angle_beta   90.00
_cell.angle_gamma   90.00
#
_symmetry.space_group_name_H-M   'P 1'
#
loop_
_entity.id
_entity.type
_entity.pdbx_description
1 polymer ?
#
loop_
_entity_poly.entity_id
_entity_poly.type
_entity_poly.pdbx_seq_one_letter_code
_entity_poly.pdbx_strand_id
1 'polypeptide(L)'
;MKLLRNAAIAVTVSASLLAGCNTGEVLHQGYVVDQETLALAPVGSSREQVLLSLGSPSSTATFDNEVFYYISQTRTRPVAFMKPKIVEQNILAVYFNKEGTVERLANYTLKDGVVFDMISRTTPTGGMELTFLGQLLRGGANPATMIRNALGGS
;
A
#
# COMPACT_ATOMS: atom_id res chain seq x y z
N MET A 1 -47.54 39.28 6.39
CA MET A 1 -47.55 37.80 6.59
C MET A 1 -47.02 36.99 5.38
N LYS A 2 -47.31 37.36 4.13
CA LYS A 2 -46.78 36.64 2.92
C LYS A 2 -45.27 36.78 2.77
N LEU A 3 -44.67 37.91 3.04
CA LEU A 3 -43.22 38.17 2.96
C LEU A 3 -42.41 37.30 3.97
N LEU A 4 -42.88 37.19 5.19
CA LEU A 4 -42.26 36.35 6.25
C LEU A 4 -42.32 34.87 5.88
N ARG A 5 -43.41 34.40 5.31
CA ARG A 5 -43.58 33.04 4.85
C ARG A 5 -42.65 32.70 3.69
N ASN A 6 -42.53 33.61 2.72
CA ASN A 6 -41.62 33.40 1.60
C ASN A 6 -40.15 33.48 2.01
N ALA A 7 -39.79 34.33 2.96
CA ALA A 7 -38.44 34.36 3.54
C ALA A 7 -38.09 33.09 4.29
N ALA A 8 -39.03 32.54 5.06
CA ALA A 8 -38.83 31.28 5.78
C ALA A 8 -38.62 30.11 4.81
N ILE A 9 -39.37 30.03 3.71
CA ILE A 9 -39.22 29.00 2.68
C ILE A 9 -37.85 29.12 1.98
N ALA A 10 -37.40 30.34 1.68
CA ALA A 10 -36.10 30.55 1.05
C ALA A 10 -34.93 30.11 1.93
N VAL A 11 -35.02 30.36 3.25
CA VAL A 11 -33.99 29.95 4.23
C VAL A 11 -33.94 28.43 4.38
N THR A 12 -35.08 27.74 4.42
CA THR A 12 -35.13 26.28 4.51
C THR A 12 -34.59 25.59 3.26
N VAL A 13 -34.87 26.10 2.08
CA VAL A 13 -34.30 25.57 0.82
C VAL A 13 -32.80 25.82 0.74
N SER A 14 -32.29 26.98 1.17
CA SER A 14 -30.84 27.23 1.21
C SER A 14 -30.11 26.33 2.21
N ALA A 15 -30.70 26.05 3.37
CA ALA A 15 -30.12 25.15 4.38
C ALA A 15 -30.01 23.68 3.89
N SER A 16 -30.97 23.23 3.07
CA SER A 16 -30.97 21.86 2.52
C SER A 16 -29.88 21.63 1.48
N LEU A 17 -29.42 22.67 0.79
CA LEU A 17 -28.37 22.59 -0.23
C LEU A 17 -26.95 22.46 0.37
N LEU A 18 -26.76 22.81 1.66
CA LEU A 18 -25.46 22.70 2.33
C LEU A 18 -25.21 21.33 2.97
N ALA A 19 -26.18 20.47 3.09
CA ALA A 19 -26.06 19.16 3.75
C ALA A 19 -25.35 18.08 2.91
N GLY A 20 -25.00 18.38 1.65
CA GLY A 20 -24.49 17.39 0.68
C GLY A 20 -22.97 17.23 0.60
N CYS A 21 -22.15 17.87 1.41
CA CYS A 21 -20.70 17.96 1.19
C CYS A 21 -19.84 17.02 2.06
N ASN A 22 -20.36 15.92 2.54
CA ASN A 22 -19.51 14.92 3.19
C ASN A 22 -19.12 13.82 2.19
N THR A 23 -18.16 14.09 1.32
CA THR A 23 -17.63 13.17 0.32
C THR A 23 -16.23 12.66 0.71
N GLY A 24 -16.07 12.21 1.94
CA GLY A 24 -14.87 11.47 2.34
C GLY A 24 -14.79 10.15 1.56
N GLU A 25 -13.75 9.95 0.77
CA GLU A 25 -13.52 8.74 -0.02
C GLU A 25 -12.30 7.99 0.53
N VAL A 26 -12.45 6.69 0.74
CA VAL A 26 -11.35 5.78 1.06
C VAL A 26 -11.06 4.95 -0.17
N LEU A 27 -9.84 5.04 -0.69
CA LEU A 27 -9.38 4.37 -1.89
C LEU A 27 -8.39 3.28 -1.47
N HIS A 28 -8.73 2.03 -1.73
CA HIS A 28 -7.79 0.92 -1.60
C HIS A 28 -7.15 0.67 -2.96
N GLN A 29 -5.83 0.64 -3.00
CA GLN A 29 -5.06 0.43 -4.23
C GLN A 29 -3.96 -0.61 -4.00
N GLY A 30 -3.82 -1.52 -4.97
CA GLY A 30 -2.86 -2.61 -4.91
C GLY A 30 -3.46 -3.88 -4.33
N TYR A 31 -2.58 -4.80 -3.97
CA TYR A 31 -2.94 -6.14 -3.54
C TYR A 31 -3.18 -6.19 -2.02
N VAL A 32 -4.41 -6.48 -1.60
CA VAL A 32 -4.71 -6.67 -0.17
C VAL A 32 -4.26 -8.07 0.22
N VAL A 33 -3.25 -8.16 1.06
CA VAL A 33 -2.74 -9.43 1.59
C VAL A 33 -3.52 -9.76 2.85
N ASP A 34 -4.39 -10.73 2.77
CA ASP A 34 -5.03 -11.35 3.92
C ASP A 34 -4.35 -12.67 4.30
N GLN A 35 -4.71 -13.23 5.46
CA GLN A 35 -4.12 -14.49 5.92
C GLN A 35 -4.49 -15.69 5.03
N GLU A 36 -5.67 -15.68 4.42
CA GLU A 36 -6.09 -16.73 3.50
C GLU A 36 -5.23 -16.74 2.26
N THR A 37 -4.94 -15.57 1.72
CA THR A 37 -4.07 -15.40 0.56
C THR A 37 -2.63 -15.82 0.86
N LEU A 38 -2.09 -15.50 2.03
CA LEU A 38 -0.77 -15.96 2.46
C LEU A 38 -0.71 -17.49 2.55
N ALA A 39 -1.79 -18.15 2.95
CA ALA A 39 -1.86 -19.61 3.03
C ALA A 39 -1.82 -20.30 1.66
N LEU A 40 -2.08 -19.59 0.55
CA LEU A 40 -2.01 -20.12 -0.81
C LEU A 40 -0.57 -20.21 -1.35
N ALA A 41 0.37 -19.46 -0.77
CA ALA A 41 1.78 -19.44 -1.15
C ALA A 41 2.68 -19.57 0.10
N PRO A 42 2.63 -20.70 0.83
CA PRO A 42 3.45 -20.93 2.01
C PRO A 42 4.93 -21.04 1.65
N VAL A 43 5.79 -21.01 2.67
CA VAL A 43 7.22 -21.34 2.54
C VAL A 43 7.37 -22.70 1.89
N GLY A 44 8.26 -22.81 0.91
CA GLY A 44 8.47 -23.99 0.07
C GLY A 44 7.66 -24.01 -1.23
N SER A 45 6.73 -23.06 -1.45
CA SER A 45 6.01 -22.93 -2.73
C SER A 45 6.96 -22.56 -3.87
N SER A 46 6.67 -23.03 -5.08
CA SER A 46 7.42 -22.60 -6.27
C SER A 46 7.08 -21.17 -6.68
N ARG A 47 7.97 -20.55 -7.44
CA ARG A 47 7.77 -19.24 -8.02
C ARG A 47 6.48 -19.16 -8.86
N GLU A 48 6.20 -20.19 -9.64
CA GLU A 48 4.99 -20.30 -10.48
C GLU A 48 3.73 -20.40 -9.62
N GLN A 49 3.77 -21.14 -8.51
CA GLN A 49 2.66 -21.23 -7.56
C GLN A 49 2.38 -19.88 -6.93
N VAL A 50 3.40 -19.10 -6.56
CA VAL A 50 3.25 -17.73 -6.04
C VAL A 50 2.58 -16.85 -7.08
N LEU A 51 3.01 -16.88 -8.35
CA LEU A 51 2.40 -16.10 -9.43
C LEU A 51 0.95 -16.50 -9.70
N LEU A 52 0.60 -17.78 -9.60
CA LEU A 52 -0.77 -18.26 -9.78
C LEU A 52 -1.67 -17.85 -8.61
N SER A 53 -1.15 -17.87 -7.39
CA SER A 53 -1.92 -17.60 -6.17
C SER A 53 -2.04 -16.11 -5.87
N LEU A 54 -0.93 -15.37 -5.97
CA LEU A 54 -0.85 -13.95 -5.63
C LEU A 54 -0.90 -13.03 -6.86
N GLY A 55 -0.84 -13.58 -8.07
CA GLY A 55 -0.76 -12.79 -9.29
C GLY A 55 0.61 -12.16 -9.51
N SER A 56 0.67 -11.21 -10.45
CA SER A 56 1.92 -10.49 -10.76
C SER A 56 2.31 -9.54 -9.64
N PRO A 57 3.57 -9.54 -9.19
CA PRO A 57 4.04 -8.62 -8.17
C PRO A 57 4.04 -7.17 -8.67
N SER A 58 3.89 -6.23 -7.75
CA SER A 58 3.99 -4.79 -8.03
C SER A 58 5.41 -4.39 -8.44
N SER A 59 6.41 -5.10 -7.92
CA SER A 59 7.82 -4.92 -8.24
C SER A 59 8.61 -6.18 -7.91
N THR A 60 9.75 -6.36 -8.56
CA THR A 60 10.72 -7.41 -8.27
C THR A 60 12.08 -6.79 -8.02
N ALA A 61 12.89 -7.38 -7.17
CA ALA A 61 14.27 -7.00 -6.95
C ALA A 61 15.13 -8.24 -6.76
N THR A 62 16.43 -8.10 -6.99
CA THR A 62 17.43 -9.12 -6.71
C THR A 62 18.51 -8.46 -5.87
N PHE A 63 18.63 -8.88 -4.62
CA PHE A 63 19.74 -8.51 -3.74
C PHE A 63 20.72 -9.69 -3.69
N ASP A 64 20.58 -10.56 -2.70
CA ASP A 64 21.28 -11.87 -2.70
C ASP A 64 20.50 -12.90 -3.50
N ASN A 65 19.16 -12.85 -3.41
CA ASN A 65 18.20 -13.71 -4.09
C ASN A 65 17.04 -12.87 -4.67
N GLU A 66 16.18 -13.48 -5.50
CA GLU A 66 15.00 -12.84 -6.04
C GLU A 66 13.96 -12.56 -4.95
N VAL A 67 13.34 -11.38 -5.01
CA VAL A 67 12.27 -10.95 -4.09
C VAL A 67 11.12 -10.38 -4.90
N PHE A 68 9.90 -10.83 -4.62
CA PHE A 68 8.67 -10.26 -5.15
C PHE A 68 8.03 -9.34 -4.11
N TYR A 69 7.69 -8.12 -4.52
CA TYR A 69 7.01 -7.15 -3.69
C TYR A 69 5.57 -6.92 -4.17
N TYR A 70 4.63 -7.16 -3.27
CA TYR A 70 3.21 -6.85 -3.46
C TYR A 70 2.87 -5.66 -2.57
N ILE A 71 2.50 -4.53 -3.19
CA ILE A 71 2.30 -3.25 -2.51
C ILE A 71 0.82 -2.97 -2.36
N SER A 72 0.37 -2.73 -1.14
CA SER A 72 -0.98 -2.34 -0.77
C SER A 72 -0.97 -0.94 -0.16
N GLN A 73 -1.88 -0.08 -0.61
CA GLN A 73 -2.02 1.30 -0.14
C GLN A 73 -3.47 1.63 0.16
N THR A 74 -3.71 2.21 1.33
CA THR A 74 -4.98 2.87 1.66
C THR A 74 -4.77 4.37 1.57
N ARG A 75 -5.59 5.04 0.76
CA ARG A 75 -5.56 6.48 0.57
C ARG A 75 -6.88 7.07 1.01
N THR A 76 -6.87 8.22 1.67
CA THR A 76 -8.07 8.97 2.02
C THR A 76 -8.11 10.30 1.30
N ARG A 77 -9.29 10.65 0.82
CA ARG A 77 -9.60 11.97 0.27
C ARG A 77 -10.71 12.59 1.13
N PRO A 78 -10.39 13.52 2.03
CA PRO A 78 -11.39 14.11 2.94
C PRO A 78 -12.49 14.84 2.21
N VAL A 79 -12.16 15.51 1.09
CA VAL A 79 -13.10 16.24 0.23
C VAL A 79 -12.71 16.11 -1.23
N ALA A 80 -13.68 16.18 -2.14
CA ALA A 80 -13.53 15.87 -3.56
C ALA A 80 -12.42 16.68 -4.29
N PHE A 81 -12.16 17.91 -3.88
CA PHE A 81 -11.14 18.79 -4.49
C PHE A 81 -9.72 18.61 -3.91
N MET A 82 -9.55 17.82 -2.86
CA MET A 82 -8.22 17.52 -2.28
C MET A 82 -7.59 16.29 -2.93
N LYS A 83 -6.26 16.30 -3.00
CA LYS A 83 -5.50 15.11 -3.44
C LYS A 83 -5.60 14.01 -2.37
N PRO A 84 -5.78 12.74 -2.77
CA PRO A 84 -5.74 11.62 -1.85
C PRO A 84 -4.38 11.54 -1.13
N LYS A 85 -4.40 11.29 0.18
CA LYS A 85 -3.21 11.07 1.00
C LYS A 85 -3.11 9.58 1.36
N ILE A 86 -1.92 9.02 1.30
CA ILE A 86 -1.64 7.67 1.79
C ILE A 86 -1.74 7.73 3.33
N VAL A 87 -2.63 6.90 3.89
CA VAL A 87 -2.81 6.76 5.34
C VAL A 87 -2.24 5.45 5.86
N GLU A 88 -2.17 4.45 4.98
CA GLU A 88 -1.60 3.15 5.30
C GLU A 88 -0.92 2.56 4.05
N GLN A 89 0.21 1.93 4.25
CA GLN A 89 0.92 1.21 3.19
C GLN A 89 1.58 -0.04 3.78
N ASN A 90 1.31 -1.17 3.13
CA ASN A 90 1.89 -2.46 3.48
C ASN A 90 2.60 -3.05 2.25
N ILE A 91 3.69 -3.76 2.49
CA ILE A 91 4.47 -4.44 1.46
C ILE A 91 4.65 -5.89 1.87
N LEU A 92 3.99 -6.80 1.17
CA LEU A 92 4.34 -8.22 1.26
C LEU A 92 5.58 -8.47 0.41
N ALA A 93 6.64 -8.96 1.02
CA ALA A 93 7.85 -9.44 0.36
C ALA A 93 7.90 -10.96 0.40
N VAL A 94 8.03 -11.57 -0.77
CA VAL A 94 8.20 -13.02 -0.96
C VAL A 94 9.64 -13.25 -1.40
N TYR A 95 10.44 -13.86 -0.55
CA TYR A 95 11.85 -14.15 -0.79
C TYR A 95 12.00 -15.55 -1.34
N PHE A 96 12.72 -15.67 -2.44
CA PHE A 96 13.03 -16.96 -3.05
C PHE A 96 14.47 -17.36 -2.73
N ASN A 97 14.72 -18.65 -2.65
CA ASN A 97 16.07 -19.20 -2.63
C ASN A 97 16.60 -19.35 -4.07
N LYS A 98 17.82 -19.88 -4.21
CA LYS A 98 18.46 -20.06 -5.53
C LYS A 98 17.74 -21.08 -6.43
N GLU A 99 16.97 -21.97 -5.84
CA GLU A 99 16.15 -22.99 -6.50
C GLU A 99 14.79 -22.46 -6.97
N GLY A 100 14.45 -21.18 -6.69
CA GLY A 100 13.17 -20.55 -7.05
C GLY A 100 12.00 -20.99 -6.17
N THR A 101 12.26 -21.44 -4.94
CA THR A 101 11.23 -21.75 -3.95
C THR A 101 11.18 -20.68 -2.87
N VAL A 102 9.98 -20.45 -2.30
CA VAL A 102 9.78 -19.47 -1.24
C VAL A 102 10.56 -19.89 0.01
N GLU A 103 11.53 -19.10 0.38
CA GLU A 103 12.34 -19.27 1.58
C GLU A 103 11.71 -18.57 2.79
N ARG A 104 11.16 -17.36 2.56
CA ARG A 104 10.62 -16.51 3.62
C ARG A 104 9.54 -15.57 3.08
N LEU A 105 8.56 -15.27 3.92
CA LEU A 105 7.57 -14.22 3.73
C LEU A 105 7.79 -13.13 4.79
N ALA A 106 7.65 -11.87 4.40
CA ALA A 106 7.64 -10.75 5.33
C ALA A 106 6.57 -9.75 4.91
N ASN A 107 5.91 -9.12 5.88
CA ASN A 107 4.92 -8.09 5.63
C ASN A 107 5.37 -6.80 6.32
N TYR A 108 5.90 -5.87 5.53
CA TYR A 108 6.47 -4.63 6.03
C TYR A 108 5.46 -3.49 6.06
N THR A 109 5.47 -2.77 7.17
CA THR A 109 4.74 -1.51 7.36
C THR A 109 5.64 -0.49 8.05
N LEU A 110 5.20 0.77 8.11
CA LEU A 110 5.84 1.78 8.95
C LEU A 110 5.16 1.82 10.32
N LYS A 111 5.95 1.63 11.36
CA LYS A 111 5.54 1.84 12.74
C LYS A 111 6.47 2.88 13.36
N ASP A 112 5.92 4.01 13.78
CA ASP A 112 6.69 5.14 14.33
C ASP A 112 7.82 5.62 13.42
N GLY A 113 7.59 5.56 12.09
CA GLY A 113 8.57 5.94 11.06
C GLY A 113 9.69 4.92 10.82
N VAL A 114 9.64 3.77 11.46
CA VAL A 114 10.59 2.66 11.31
C VAL A 114 9.92 1.51 10.54
N VAL A 115 10.68 0.87 9.66
CA VAL A 115 10.21 -0.34 8.94
C VAL A 115 10.06 -1.48 9.94
N PHE A 116 8.88 -2.07 9.99
CA PHE A 116 8.54 -3.15 10.90
C PHE A 116 7.94 -4.33 10.12
N ASP A 117 8.47 -5.53 10.35
CA ASP A 117 7.91 -6.77 9.79
C ASP A 117 6.80 -7.30 10.69
N MET A 118 5.60 -7.32 10.18
CA MET A 118 4.41 -7.76 10.93
C MET A 118 4.36 -9.28 11.14
N ILE A 119 5.03 -10.06 10.28
CA ILE A 119 5.07 -11.54 10.40
C ILE A 119 6.06 -11.94 11.49
N SER A 120 7.31 -11.51 11.37
CA SER A 120 8.35 -11.82 12.37
C SER A 120 8.28 -10.94 13.62
N ARG A 121 7.51 -9.83 13.56
CA ARG A 121 7.39 -8.81 14.62
C ARG A 121 8.73 -8.21 15.03
N THR A 122 9.59 -8.02 14.06
CA THR A 122 10.93 -7.48 14.25
C THR A 122 11.16 -6.26 13.36
N THR A 123 12.16 -5.47 13.71
CA THR A 123 12.68 -4.42 12.84
C THR A 123 13.86 -5.01 12.06
N PRO A 124 13.83 -5.02 10.72
CA PRO A 124 14.97 -5.48 9.92
C PRO A 124 16.23 -4.69 10.26
N THR A 125 17.35 -5.37 10.31
CA THR A 125 18.66 -4.75 10.63
C THR A 125 19.42 -4.43 9.35
N GLY A 126 19.41 -3.16 8.95
CA GLY A 126 20.32 -2.57 7.98
C GLY A 126 20.35 -3.14 6.56
N GLY A 127 21.01 -2.42 5.66
CA GLY A 127 21.28 -2.84 4.30
C GLY A 127 20.52 -2.06 3.21
N MET A 128 20.85 -2.33 1.94
CA MET A 128 20.22 -1.69 0.77
C MET A 128 18.72 -1.97 0.69
N GLU A 129 18.31 -3.18 1.04
CA GLU A 129 16.91 -3.58 1.05
C GLU A 129 16.08 -2.75 2.05
N LEU A 130 16.59 -2.54 3.26
CA LEU A 130 15.91 -1.71 4.26
C LEU A 130 15.75 -0.26 3.80
N THR A 131 16.77 0.29 3.15
CA THR A 131 16.70 1.62 2.57
C THR A 131 15.65 1.68 1.47
N PHE A 132 15.60 0.69 0.60
CA PHE A 132 14.58 0.54 -0.45
C PHE A 132 13.18 0.45 0.15
N LEU A 133 12.94 -0.44 1.11
CA LEU A 133 11.66 -0.60 1.80
C LEU A 133 11.23 0.67 2.52
N GLY A 134 12.17 1.33 3.21
CA GLY A 134 11.90 2.58 3.92
C GLY A 134 11.49 3.73 3.00
N GLN A 135 12.10 3.83 1.82
CA GLN A 135 11.71 4.82 0.82
C GLN A 135 10.36 4.47 0.20
N LEU A 136 10.13 3.22 -0.14
CA LEU A 136 8.89 2.74 -0.72
C LEU A 136 7.70 2.97 0.23
N LEU A 137 7.85 2.64 1.52
CA LEU A 137 6.83 2.80 2.55
C LEU A 137 6.52 4.28 2.88
N ARG A 138 7.48 5.19 2.67
CA ARG A 138 7.24 6.63 2.86
C ARG A 138 6.57 7.30 1.66
N GLY A 139 6.22 6.54 0.63
CA GLY A 139 5.55 7.04 -0.57
C GLY A 139 6.43 7.94 -1.44
N GLY A 140 7.75 7.86 -1.27
CA GLY A 140 8.72 8.82 -1.80
C GLY A 140 9.19 8.60 -3.22
N ALA A 141 8.84 7.50 -3.92
CA ALA A 141 9.26 7.35 -5.32
C ALA A 141 8.51 6.23 -6.06
N ASN A 142 8.55 6.30 -7.38
CA ASN A 142 8.11 5.22 -8.24
C ASN A 142 9.06 4.01 -8.05
N PRO A 143 8.56 2.81 -7.68
CA PRO A 143 9.37 1.62 -7.43
C PRO A 143 10.37 1.31 -8.54
N ALA A 144 9.97 1.50 -9.80
CA ALA A 144 10.80 1.24 -10.97
C ALA A 144 12.03 2.18 -11.07
N THR A 145 11.91 3.44 -10.66
CA THR A 145 13.05 4.37 -10.67
C THR A 145 14.02 4.11 -9.53
N MET A 146 13.50 3.62 -8.40
CA MET A 146 14.33 3.30 -7.23
C MET A 146 15.20 2.08 -7.45
N ILE A 147 14.63 1.02 -8.05
CA ILE A 147 15.38 -0.20 -8.39
C ILE A 147 16.50 0.15 -9.37
N ARG A 148 16.21 0.95 -10.41
CA ARG A 148 17.23 1.38 -11.36
C ARG A 148 18.37 2.15 -10.71
N ASN A 149 18.06 3.06 -9.79
CA ASN A 149 19.07 3.86 -9.06
C ASN A 149 19.86 3.01 -8.05
N ALA A 150 19.23 2.03 -7.41
CA ALA A 150 19.89 1.12 -6.46
C ALA A 150 20.81 0.11 -7.15
N LEU A 151 20.49 -0.30 -8.40
CA LEU A 151 21.28 -1.24 -9.20
C LEU A 151 22.36 -0.56 -10.07
N GLY A 152 22.66 0.74 -9.86
CA GLY A 152 23.78 1.41 -10.50
C GLY A 152 23.56 1.85 -11.95
N GLY A 153 22.33 2.24 -12.28
CA GLY A 153 22.03 2.89 -13.56
C GLY A 153 22.61 4.31 -13.60
N SER A 154 23.81 4.47 -14.13
CA SER A 154 24.33 5.75 -14.63
C SER A 154 23.76 6.02 -16.02
#